data_6a1acdcc3fbdc0b52bffa31fa09e140b
#
_entry.id   6a1acdcc3fbdc0b52bffa31fa09e140b
#
_cell.length_a   1.000
_cell.length_b   1.000
_cell.length_c   1.000
_cell.angle_alpha   90.00
_cell.angle_beta   90.00
_cell.angle_gamma   90.00
#
_symmetry.space_group_name_H-M   'P 1'
#
loop_
_entity.id
_entity.type
_entity.pdbx_description
1 polymer ?
#
loop_
_entity_poly.entity_id
_entity_poly.type
_entity_poly.pdbx_seq_one_letter_code
_entity_poly.pdbx_strand_id
1 'polypeptide(L)'
;MHPSTWLKADDTGLYCEPGEFYIDPMNEVATALVTHGHADHARAGHNSVYASSETLAIMQTRYGEDMAIHQHTVAMGESITFNDVKATFYPAGHILGSTQILIEYAGYRVVVSGDYKRRHDPTCPPNSSPRLIRIT
;
A
#
# COMPACT_ATOMS: atom_id res chain seq x y z
N MET A 1 -1.48 18.24 -14.02
CA MET A 1 -2.29 17.37 -13.17
C MET A 1 -1.52 17.06 -11.90
N HIS A 2 -2.12 17.30 -10.76
CA HIS A 2 -1.48 16.98 -9.49
C HIS A 2 -1.84 15.55 -9.10
N PRO A 3 -0.91 14.77 -8.50
CA PRO A 3 -1.24 13.39 -8.09
C PRO A 3 -2.47 13.29 -7.20
N SER A 4 -2.79 14.30 -6.41
CA SER A 4 -3.99 14.27 -5.56
C SER A 4 -5.29 14.20 -6.34
N THR A 5 -5.27 14.42 -7.65
CA THR A 5 -6.47 14.29 -8.48
C THR A 5 -6.80 12.83 -8.80
N TRP A 6 -5.82 11.94 -8.69
CA TRP A 6 -6.04 10.53 -9.02
C TRP A 6 -5.56 9.56 -7.92
N LEU A 7 -4.88 10.06 -6.90
CA LEU A 7 -4.46 9.27 -5.75
C LEU A 7 -5.03 9.97 -4.52
N LYS A 8 -6.11 9.40 -3.95
CA LYS A 8 -6.95 10.11 -2.98
C LYS A 8 -7.12 9.30 -1.72
N ALA A 9 -7.07 9.99 -0.58
CA ALA A 9 -7.38 9.37 0.70
C ALA A 9 -8.87 9.48 0.97
N ASP A 10 -9.49 8.37 1.38
CA ASP A 10 -10.88 8.35 1.82
C ASP A 10 -10.98 7.57 3.13
N ASP A 11 -12.20 7.30 3.59
CA ASP A 11 -12.40 6.61 4.86
C ASP A 11 -11.87 5.17 4.85
N THR A 12 -11.73 4.57 3.68
CA THR A 12 -11.23 3.20 3.54
C THR A 12 -9.71 3.17 3.49
N GLY A 13 -9.08 4.13 2.84
CA GLY A 13 -7.63 4.18 2.71
C GLY A 13 -7.21 5.07 1.57
N LEU A 14 -6.03 4.82 1.04
CA LEU A 14 -5.50 5.59 -0.09
C LEU A 14 -5.90 4.89 -1.39
N TYR A 15 -6.73 5.54 -2.18
CA TYR A 15 -7.27 4.97 -3.41
C TYR A 15 -6.58 5.53 -4.64
N CYS A 16 -6.11 4.63 -5.49
CA CYS A 16 -5.56 4.99 -6.81
C CYS A 16 -6.66 4.79 -7.85
N GLU A 17 -7.26 5.87 -8.30
CA GLU A 17 -8.42 5.80 -9.16
C GLU A 17 -8.13 5.14 -10.52
N PRO A 18 -7.08 5.55 -11.26
CA PRO A 18 -6.82 4.92 -12.55
C PRO A 18 -6.39 3.47 -12.47
N GLY A 19 -5.77 3.05 -11.36
CA GLY A 19 -5.37 1.67 -11.16
C GLY A 19 -6.42 0.81 -10.49
N GLU A 20 -7.43 1.43 -9.91
CA GLU A 20 -8.53 0.77 -9.23
C GLU A 20 -8.06 -0.13 -8.09
N PHE A 21 -7.16 0.40 -7.26
CA PHE A 21 -6.70 -0.33 -6.08
C PHE A 21 -6.55 0.63 -4.90
N TYR A 22 -6.61 0.04 -3.71
CA TYR A 22 -6.32 0.75 -2.47
C TYR A 22 -4.97 0.34 -1.92
N ILE A 23 -4.32 1.25 -1.21
CA ILE A 23 -3.11 0.95 -0.45
C ILE A 23 -3.48 0.99 1.03
N ASP A 24 -3.19 -0.12 1.73
CA ASP A 24 -3.47 -0.30 3.16
C ASP A 24 -4.92 0.03 3.53
N PRO A 25 -5.91 -0.57 2.85
CA PRO A 25 -7.31 -0.26 3.15
C PRO A 25 -7.73 -0.81 4.50
N MET A 26 -8.65 -0.09 5.14
CA MET A 26 -9.21 -0.48 6.43
C MET A 26 -10.48 -1.29 6.31
N ASN A 27 -11.05 -1.37 5.12
CA ASN A 27 -12.27 -2.14 4.84
C ASN A 27 -12.02 -3.08 3.69
N GLU A 28 -12.93 -4.02 3.47
CA GLU A 28 -12.83 -4.97 2.37
C GLU A 28 -12.92 -4.25 1.03
N VAL A 29 -11.99 -4.55 0.14
CA VAL A 29 -11.93 -3.93 -1.18
C VAL A 29 -11.64 -5.00 -2.23
N ALA A 30 -11.81 -4.65 -3.50
CA ALA A 30 -11.52 -5.56 -4.60
C ALA A 30 -10.02 -5.83 -4.71
N THR A 31 -9.21 -4.80 -4.67
CA THR A 31 -7.76 -4.93 -4.83
C THR A 31 -7.05 -4.09 -3.78
N ALA A 32 -6.18 -4.73 -3.00
CA ALA A 32 -5.42 -4.09 -1.93
C ALA A 32 -3.94 -4.32 -2.14
N LEU A 33 -3.16 -3.25 -2.03
CA LEU A 33 -1.70 -3.33 -1.93
C LEU A 33 -1.36 -3.04 -0.48
N VAL A 34 -0.68 -3.95 0.19
CA VAL A 34 -0.41 -3.85 1.62
C VAL A 34 1.08 -3.62 1.85
N THR A 35 1.41 -2.57 2.59
CA THR A 35 2.80 -2.18 2.78
C THR A 35 3.50 -2.98 3.88
N HIS A 36 2.78 -3.37 4.91
CA HIS A 36 3.36 -4.18 6.00
C HIS A 36 2.26 -4.83 6.82
N GLY A 37 2.67 -5.72 7.73
CA GLY A 37 1.75 -6.63 8.41
C GLY A 37 1.08 -6.09 9.68
N HIS A 38 1.16 -4.81 9.98
CA HIS A 38 0.47 -4.26 11.13
C HIS A 38 -1.04 -4.32 10.94
N ALA A 39 -1.78 -4.53 12.04
CA ALA A 39 -3.21 -4.78 11.97
C ALA A 39 -3.99 -3.65 11.30
N ASP A 40 -3.56 -2.41 11.47
CA ASP A 40 -4.23 -1.26 10.89
C ASP A 40 -3.88 -1.05 9.40
N HIS A 41 -2.99 -1.86 8.84
CA HIS A 41 -2.62 -1.81 7.44
C HIS A 41 -2.91 -3.10 6.70
N ALA A 42 -3.02 -4.21 7.42
CA ALA A 42 -3.18 -5.53 6.84
C ALA A 42 -4.50 -6.13 7.31
N ARG A 43 -5.56 -5.83 6.58
CA ARG A 43 -6.91 -6.31 6.89
C ARG A 43 -7.25 -7.51 6.02
N ALA A 44 -8.16 -8.35 6.50
CA ALA A 44 -8.64 -9.50 5.76
C ALA A 44 -9.89 -9.15 4.95
N GLY A 45 -10.28 -10.05 4.06
CA GLY A 45 -11.55 -9.97 3.35
C GLY A 45 -11.47 -9.35 1.96
N HIS A 46 -10.29 -9.00 1.49
CA HIS A 46 -10.15 -8.43 0.16
C HIS A 46 -10.25 -9.51 -0.92
N ASN A 47 -10.69 -9.12 -2.10
CA ASN A 47 -10.71 -10.04 -3.23
C ASN A 47 -9.28 -10.40 -3.66
N SER A 48 -8.43 -9.40 -3.88
CA SER A 48 -7.03 -9.61 -4.25
C SER A 48 -6.12 -8.80 -3.34
N VAL A 49 -5.04 -9.42 -2.87
CA VAL A 49 -4.03 -8.75 -2.03
C VAL A 49 -2.67 -8.91 -2.67
N TYR A 50 -1.93 -7.82 -2.76
CA TYR A 50 -0.55 -7.79 -3.23
C TYR A 50 0.34 -7.31 -2.08
N ALA A 51 1.32 -8.12 -1.71
CA ALA A 51 2.20 -7.78 -0.59
C ALA A 51 3.47 -8.62 -0.65
N SER A 52 4.47 -8.27 0.16
CA SER A 52 5.67 -9.09 0.30
C SER A 52 5.31 -10.44 0.90
N SER A 53 6.19 -11.44 0.71
CA SER A 53 5.95 -12.77 1.27
C SER A 53 5.85 -12.72 2.79
N GLU A 54 6.66 -11.90 3.43
CA GLU A 54 6.64 -11.74 4.88
C GLU A 54 5.32 -11.14 5.36
N THR A 55 4.82 -10.14 4.67
CA THR A 55 3.54 -9.52 5.01
C THR A 55 2.40 -10.50 4.81
N LEU A 56 2.40 -11.26 3.72
CA LEU A 56 1.36 -12.27 3.48
C LEU A 56 1.40 -13.35 4.56
N ALA A 57 2.59 -13.78 4.98
CA ALA A 57 2.71 -14.77 6.03
C ALA A 57 2.11 -14.27 7.35
N ILE A 58 2.36 -13.02 7.69
CA ILE A 58 1.79 -12.42 8.89
C ILE A 58 0.27 -12.36 8.80
N MET A 59 -0.26 -11.97 7.65
CA MET A 59 -1.70 -11.90 7.45
C MET A 59 -2.34 -13.28 7.53
N GLN A 60 -1.71 -14.29 6.95
CA GLN A 60 -2.21 -15.66 7.00
C GLN A 60 -2.21 -16.20 8.44
N THR A 61 -1.18 -15.85 9.21
CA THR A 61 -1.11 -16.26 10.62
C THR A 61 -2.22 -15.61 11.43
N ARG A 62 -2.52 -14.35 11.14
CA ARG A 62 -3.54 -13.60 11.90
C ARG A 62 -4.96 -13.94 11.49
N TYR A 63 -5.21 -14.13 10.20
CA TYR A 63 -6.57 -14.24 9.65
C TYR A 63 -6.88 -15.59 9.02
N GLY A 64 -5.87 -16.46 8.82
CA GLY A 64 -6.06 -17.73 8.14
C GLY A 64 -5.60 -17.66 6.68
N GLU A 65 -5.42 -18.84 6.08
CA GLU A 65 -4.90 -18.90 4.71
C GLU A 65 -5.87 -18.39 3.67
N ASP A 66 -7.14 -18.30 4.02
CA ASP A 66 -8.19 -17.81 3.13
C ASP A 66 -8.53 -16.35 3.39
N MET A 67 -7.59 -15.57 3.91
CA MET A 67 -7.81 -14.16 4.25
C MET A 67 -8.11 -13.28 3.02
N ALA A 68 -7.83 -13.77 1.83
CA ALA A 68 -8.21 -13.12 0.58
C ALA A 68 -8.41 -14.20 -0.48
N ILE A 69 -9.24 -13.91 -1.48
CA ILE A 69 -9.50 -14.88 -2.55
C ILE A 69 -8.24 -15.11 -3.38
N HIS A 70 -7.57 -14.02 -3.75
CA HIS A 70 -6.33 -14.06 -4.52
C HIS A 70 -5.24 -13.39 -3.71
N GLN A 71 -4.11 -14.09 -3.54
CA GLN A 71 -2.98 -13.60 -2.77
C GLN A 71 -1.76 -13.61 -3.68
N HIS A 72 -1.18 -12.43 -3.89
CA HIS A 72 -0.06 -12.26 -4.81
C HIS A 72 1.17 -11.80 -4.04
N THR A 73 2.21 -12.62 -4.06
CA THR A 73 3.50 -12.26 -3.47
C THR A 73 4.24 -11.35 -4.43
N VAL A 74 4.72 -10.22 -3.92
CA VAL A 74 5.47 -9.26 -4.70
C VAL A 74 6.91 -9.23 -4.19
N ALA A 75 7.86 -9.44 -5.08
CA ALA A 75 9.28 -9.34 -4.73
C ALA A 75 9.70 -7.87 -4.69
N MET A 76 10.71 -7.57 -3.89
CA MET A 76 11.24 -6.20 -3.84
C MET A 76 11.81 -5.82 -5.20
N GLY A 77 11.45 -4.64 -5.67
CA GLY A 77 11.83 -4.16 -7.00
C GLY A 77 10.94 -4.65 -8.12
N GLU A 78 9.99 -5.52 -7.81
CA GLU A 78 9.05 -6.02 -8.81
C GLU A 78 7.95 -4.99 -9.06
N SER A 79 7.63 -4.80 -10.34
CA SER A 79 6.58 -3.87 -10.75
C SER A 79 5.36 -4.62 -11.23
N ILE A 80 4.19 -4.11 -10.89
CA ILE A 80 2.92 -4.66 -11.32
C ILE A 80 2.15 -3.54 -11.99
N THR A 81 1.51 -3.84 -13.11
CA THR A 81 0.73 -2.85 -13.86
C THR A 81 -0.74 -3.05 -13.60
N PHE A 82 -1.42 -1.98 -13.19
CA PHE A 82 -2.86 -1.93 -12.98
C PHE A 82 -3.42 -0.90 -13.95
N ASN A 83 -4.00 -1.36 -15.04
CA ASN A 83 -4.40 -0.48 -16.15
C ASN A 83 -3.18 0.32 -16.63
N ASP A 84 -3.18 1.63 -16.53
CA ASP A 84 -2.06 2.46 -16.95
C ASP A 84 -1.14 2.85 -15.79
N VAL A 85 -1.34 2.28 -14.62
CA VAL A 85 -0.59 2.60 -13.42
C VAL A 85 0.43 1.50 -13.16
N LYS A 86 1.67 1.88 -12.89
CA LYS A 86 2.73 0.94 -12.53
C LYS A 86 3.05 1.11 -11.05
N ALA A 87 2.98 0.02 -10.30
CA ALA A 87 3.31 -0.01 -8.87
C ALA A 87 4.53 -0.87 -8.65
N THR A 88 5.53 -0.35 -7.96
CA THR A 88 6.76 -1.08 -7.66
C THR A 88 6.98 -1.08 -6.15
N PHE A 89 7.25 -2.26 -5.60
CA PHE A 89 7.44 -2.43 -4.16
C PHE A 89 8.93 -2.36 -3.83
N TYR A 90 9.27 -1.55 -2.84
CA TYR A 90 10.64 -1.41 -2.35
C TYR A 90 10.67 -1.63 -0.86
N PRO A 91 11.81 -2.08 -0.29
CA PRO A 91 11.89 -2.27 1.17
C PRO A 91 11.80 -0.93 1.89
N ALA A 92 11.05 -0.92 3.00
CA ALA A 92 10.89 0.29 3.81
C ALA A 92 12.00 0.46 4.85
N GLY A 93 12.72 -0.61 5.17
CA GLY A 93 13.93 -0.50 5.98
C GLY A 93 13.76 -0.66 7.48
N HIS A 94 12.54 -0.71 7.99
CA HIS A 94 12.32 -0.78 9.44
C HIS A 94 11.96 -2.16 9.93
N ILE A 95 10.99 -2.77 9.30
CA ILE A 95 10.41 -4.05 9.73
C ILE A 95 10.58 -5.02 8.58
N LEU A 96 10.92 -6.25 8.90
CA LEU A 96 11.07 -7.27 7.87
C LEU A 96 9.79 -7.40 7.06
N GLY A 97 9.92 -7.30 5.75
CA GLY A 97 8.78 -7.39 4.85
C GLY A 97 8.01 -6.10 4.64
N SER A 98 8.32 -5.05 5.38
CA SER A 98 7.70 -3.73 5.17
C SER A 98 8.16 -3.13 3.87
N THR A 99 7.22 -2.49 3.17
CA THR A 99 7.50 -1.94 1.86
C THR A 99 7.01 -0.51 1.73
N GLN A 100 7.61 0.21 0.80
CA GLN A 100 7.03 1.42 0.27
C GLN A 100 6.74 1.15 -1.21
N ILE A 101 5.78 1.88 -1.75
CA ILE A 101 5.29 1.61 -3.10
C ILE A 101 5.50 2.84 -3.96
N LEU A 102 6.20 2.65 -5.06
CA LEU A 102 6.36 3.70 -6.06
C LEU A 102 5.22 3.56 -7.07
N ILE A 103 4.41 4.59 -7.19
CA ILE A 103 3.29 4.64 -8.12
C ILE A 103 3.67 5.55 -9.27
N GLU A 104 3.60 5.04 -10.48
CA GLU A 104 3.93 5.80 -11.69
C GLU A 104 2.70 5.87 -12.59
N TYR A 105 2.29 7.07 -12.94
CA TYR A 105 1.12 7.30 -13.78
C TYR A 105 1.21 8.67 -14.44
N ALA A 106 0.96 8.72 -15.74
CA ALA A 106 0.85 9.96 -16.51
C ALA A 106 2.09 10.86 -16.35
N GLY A 107 3.27 10.27 -16.23
CA GLY A 107 4.52 10.99 -16.06
C GLY A 107 4.83 11.40 -14.63
N TYR A 108 3.96 11.10 -13.69
CA TYR A 108 4.20 11.37 -12.28
C TYR A 108 4.74 10.14 -11.57
N ARG A 109 5.57 10.36 -10.57
CA ARG A 109 6.13 9.31 -9.73
C ARG A 109 5.88 9.71 -8.27
N VAL A 110 5.18 8.84 -7.54
CA VAL A 110 4.78 9.11 -6.17
C VAL A 110 5.20 7.93 -5.31
N VAL A 111 5.90 8.17 -4.22
CA VAL A 111 6.24 7.12 -3.27
C VAL A 111 5.23 7.17 -2.13
N VAL A 112 4.60 6.04 -1.88
CA VAL A 112 3.69 5.89 -0.76
C VAL A 112 4.40 5.08 0.31
N SER A 113 4.62 5.69 1.46
CA SER A 113 5.21 5.02 2.60
C SER A 113 4.09 4.74 3.60
N GLY A 114 3.77 3.47 3.76
CA GLY A 114 2.73 3.08 4.71
C GLY A 114 3.25 2.94 6.11
N ASP A 115 4.56 2.80 6.26
CA ASP A 115 5.16 2.69 7.57
C ASP A 115 5.50 4.07 8.08
N TYR A 116 4.48 4.87 8.31
CA TYR A 116 4.74 6.13 8.90
C TYR A 116 4.04 6.25 10.23
N LYS A 117 4.66 6.99 11.10
CA LYS A 117 4.21 7.04 12.48
C LYS A 117 2.92 7.82 12.61
N ARG A 118 1.86 7.12 12.89
CA ARG A 118 0.57 7.75 13.10
C ARG A 118 0.51 8.44 14.43
N ARG A 119 1.28 7.96 15.40
CA ARG A 119 1.32 8.64 16.68
C ARG A 119 2.10 9.94 16.51
N HIS A 120 1.78 10.86 17.35
CA HIS A 120 2.40 12.16 17.34
C HIS A 120 3.91 12.04 17.55
N ASP A 121 4.67 12.57 16.62
CA ASP A 121 6.12 12.64 16.70
C ASP A 121 6.51 14.10 16.50
N PRO A 122 7.17 14.73 17.48
CA PRO A 122 7.49 16.15 17.36
C PRO A 122 8.42 16.49 16.20
N THR A 123 9.09 15.50 15.64
CA THR A 123 9.95 15.74 14.48
C THR A 123 9.22 15.55 13.15
N CYS A 124 7.95 15.16 13.18
CA CYS A 124 7.17 14.91 11.98
C CYS A 124 5.98 15.84 11.92
N PRO A 125 5.58 16.26 10.70
CA PRO A 125 4.35 17.05 10.56
C PRO A 125 3.15 16.25 11.09
N PRO A 126 2.23 16.90 11.82
CA PRO A 126 1.14 16.17 12.46
C PRO A 126 0.09 15.62 11.50
N ASN A 127 0.08 16.05 10.27
CA ASN A 127 -0.95 15.64 9.32
C ASN A 127 -0.42 14.80 8.17
N SER A 128 0.63 14.05 8.40
CA SER A 128 1.34 13.36 7.33
C SER A 128 0.88 11.92 7.13
N SER A 129 -0.38 11.65 6.97
CA SER A 129 -0.87 10.28 6.84
C SER A 129 -1.72 10.09 5.60
N PRO A 130 -1.51 9.05 4.80
CA PRO A 130 -0.21 8.45 4.51
C PRO A 130 0.68 9.46 3.84
N ARG A 131 1.97 9.27 3.93
CA ARG A 131 2.88 10.24 3.34
C ARG A 131 3.00 9.99 1.85
N LEU A 132 2.70 11.02 1.08
CA LEU A 132 2.91 11.00 -0.36
C LEU A 132 4.16 11.83 -0.66
N ILE A 133 5.15 11.19 -1.24
CA ILE A 133 6.37 11.87 -1.66
C ILE A 133 6.43 11.81 -3.16
N ARG A 134 6.38 12.98 -3.80
CA ARG A 134 6.45 13.06 -5.25
C ARG A 134 7.91 13.04 -5.68
N ILE A 135 8.20 12.14 -6.61
CA ILE A 135 9.51 12.02 -7.21
C ILE A 135 9.37 12.35 -8.68
N THR A 136 10.11 13.32 -9.17
CA THR A 136 10.07 13.71 -10.58
C THR A 136 11.35 13.34 -11.28
#